data_0b5faf29caf6284d72c1c879efe32647
#
_entry.id   0b5faf29caf6284d72c1c879efe32647
#
_cell.length_a   1.000
_cell.length_b   1.000
_cell.length_c   1.000
_cell.angle_alpha   90.00
_cell.angle_beta   90.00
_cell.angle_gamma   90.00
#
_symmetry.space_group_name_H-M   'P 1'
#
loop_
_entity.id
_entity.type
_entity.pdbx_description
1 polymer ?
#
loop_
_entity_poly.entity_id
_entity_poly.type
_entity_poly.pdbx_seq_one_letter_code
_entity_poly.pdbx_strand_id
1 'polypeptide(L)'
;KTRTGIIISKENNQIRALEPFTGLATGGTWYSNAINQYRDTLKHHVRIYSMIVPTSAGLYCPEEAKEWIRDEEPVINNMYQHLEKGVEIVDVYPVLKQHKDEDIYSRTDHHWSPLGAYYAAREFAQKAQVKVPNLNDFEERTIHNFVGSMYHYSKDITVKNSPEKFIYYIPKDSNYVTTYVGHNMGKNRVVASLTDPFTGPFFIKYKDGSSSAYCTFMGGDL
;
A
#
# COMPACT_ATOMS: atom_id res chain seq x y z
N LYS A 1 -5.65 -21.82 5.90
CA LYS A 1 -6.14 -21.30 4.60
C LYS A 1 -7.66 -21.41 4.54
N THR A 2 -8.36 -20.34 4.20
CA THR A 2 -9.81 -20.31 4.04
C THR A 2 -10.26 -20.92 2.70
N ARG A 3 -11.57 -21.13 2.51
CA ARG A 3 -12.15 -21.56 1.21
C ARG A 3 -11.86 -20.59 0.07
N THR A 4 -11.66 -19.31 0.38
CA THR A 4 -11.29 -18.26 -0.58
C THR A 4 -9.81 -18.20 -0.91
N GLY A 5 -8.98 -19.03 -0.27
CA GLY A 5 -7.54 -19.04 -0.45
C GLY A 5 -6.76 -18.11 0.48
N ILE A 6 -7.44 -17.24 1.24
CA ILE A 6 -6.79 -16.36 2.22
C ILE A 6 -6.15 -17.20 3.35
N ILE A 7 -4.96 -16.83 3.78
CA ILE A 7 -4.27 -17.41 4.93
C ILE A 7 -4.70 -16.61 6.17
N ILE A 8 -5.24 -17.29 7.16
CA ILE A 8 -5.52 -16.71 8.48
C ILE A 8 -4.50 -17.28 9.45
N SER A 9 -3.68 -16.42 10.02
CA SER A 9 -2.74 -16.77 11.07
C SER A 9 -3.16 -16.18 12.41
N LYS A 10 -2.70 -16.80 13.48
CA LYS A 10 -2.87 -16.30 14.84
C LYS A 10 -1.50 -16.32 15.52
N GLU A 11 -1.01 -15.15 15.84
CA GLU A 11 0.25 -14.96 16.53
C GLU A 11 0.05 -14.02 17.72
N ASN A 12 0.56 -14.35 18.88
CA ASN A 12 0.42 -13.56 20.11
C ASN A 12 -1.03 -13.09 20.40
N ASN A 13 -2.01 -13.96 20.16
CA ASN A 13 -3.44 -13.66 20.24
C ASN A 13 -3.97 -12.63 19.22
N GLN A 14 -3.18 -12.24 18.25
CA GLN A 14 -3.59 -11.37 17.16
C GLN A 14 -3.88 -12.20 15.90
N ILE A 15 -4.98 -11.89 15.23
CA ILE A 15 -5.34 -12.47 13.95
C ILE A 15 -4.77 -11.59 12.84
N ARG A 16 -4.13 -12.22 11.85
CA ARG A 16 -3.70 -11.59 10.60
C ARG A 16 -4.23 -12.39 9.43
N ALA A 17 -4.81 -11.71 8.46
CA ALA A 17 -5.25 -12.29 7.21
C ALA A 17 -4.27 -11.89 6.09
N LEU A 18 -3.81 -12.86 5.30
CA LEU A 18 -2.79 -12.67 4.29
C LEU A 18 -3.30 -13.16 2.95
N GLU A 19 -3.10 -12.37 1.91
CA GLU A 19 -3.29 -12.77 0.53
C GLU A 19 -2.06 -13.54 0.05
N PRO A 20 -2.20 -14.79 -0.43
CA PRO A 20 -1.06 -15.58 -0.87
C PRO A 20 -0.42 -14.99 -2.13
N PHE A 21 0.86 -14.74 -2.09
CA PHE A 21 1.64 -14.42 -3.27
C PHE A 21 2.08 -15.72 -3.98
N THR A 22 1.87 -15.79 -5.30
CA THR A 22 2.16 -16.99 -6.10
C THR A 22 3.03 -16.71 -7.33
N GLY A 23 3.63 -15.54 -7.42
CA GLY A 23 4.52 -15.16 -8.52
C GLY A 23 5.76 -16.05 -8.62
N LEU A 24 6.22 -16.29 -9.84
CA LEU A 24 7.47 -17.03 -10.09
C LEU A 24 8.67 -16.11 -9.88
N ALA A 25 9.78 -16.65 -9.36
CA ALA A 25 11.03 -15.90 -9.14
C ALA A 25 11.57 -15.21 -10.42
N THR A 26 11.27 -15.76 -11.60
CA THR A 26 11.59 -15.18 -12.91
C THR A 26 10.46 -14.31 -13.49
N GLY A 27 9.41 -14.05 -12.69
CA GLY A 27 8.25 -13.27 -13.12
C GLY A 27 8.48 -11.77 -13.09
N GLY A 28 7.47 -11.03 -13.53
CA GLY A 28 7.43 -9.57 -13.41
C GLY A 28 8.20 -8.79 -14.50
N THR A 29 8.85 -9.45 -15.45
CA THR A 29 9.64 -8.78 -16.50
C THR A 29 8.82 -7.82 -17.37
N TRP A 30 7.51 -8.08 -17.51
CA TRP A 30 6.59 -7.16 -18.20
C TRP A 30 6.52 -5.79 -17.50
N TYR A 31 6.60 -5.75 -16.16
CA TYR A 31 6.69 -4.52 -15.39
C TYR A 31 7.96 -3.75 -15.76
N SER A 32 9.12 -4.41 -15.70
CA SER A 32 10.40 -3.78 -16.02
C SER A 32 10.44 -3.26 -17.44
N ASN A 33 9.88 -4.02 -18.39
CA ASN A 33 9.77 -3.61 -19.79
C ASN A 33 8.90 -2.34 -19.92
N ALA A 34 7.77 -2.27 -19.20
CA ALA A 34 6.93 -1.08 -19.21
C ALA A 34 7.66 0.16 -18.66
N ILE A 35 8.38 0.00 -17.54
CA ILE A 35 9.17 1.09 -16.94
C ILE A 35 10.30 1.52 -17.88
N ASN A 36 10.98 0.60 -18.53
CA ASN A 36 12.01 0.91 -19.53
C ASN A 36 11.44 1.68 -20.72
N GLN A 37 10.22 1.35 -21.18
CA GLN A 37 9.53 2.11 -22.22
C GLN A 37 9.20 3.54 -21.78
N TYR A 38 8.77 3.75 -20.52
CA TYR A 38 8.59 5.11 -19.98
C TYR A 38 9.91 5.88 -20.01
N ARG A 39 11.00 5.27 -19.57
CA ARG A 39 12.34 5.89 -19.62
C ARG A 39 12.71 6.29 -21.05
N ASP A 40 12.52 5.40 -22.03
CA ASP A 40 12.87 5.66 -23.43
C ASP A 40 12.01 6.77 -24.04
N THR A 41 10.74 6.82 -23.66
CA THR A 41 9.79 7.84 -24.16
C THR A 41 10.06 9.21 -23.55
N LEU A 42 10.26 9.26 -22.22
CA LEU A 42 10.41 10.51 -21.47
C LEU A 42 11.87 11.00 -21.47
N LYS A 43 12.82 10.11 -21.71
CA LYS A 43 14.25 10.38 -21.82
C LYS A 43 14.79 11.23 -20.66
N HIS A 44 15.40 12.37 -20.97
CA HIS A 44 16.05 13.23 -19.98
C HIS A 44 15.13 14.28 -19.36
N HIS A 45 13.86 14.32 -19.73
CA HIS A 45 12.92 15.33 -19.23
C HIS A 45 12.44 15.06 -17.81
N VAL A 46 12.48 13.80 -17.37
CA VAL A 46 12.06 13.39 -16.03
C VAL A 46 13.03 12.36 -15.42
N ARG A 47 13.12 12.34 -14.11
CA ARG A 47 13.76 11.25 -13.36
C ARG A 47 12.72 10.17 -13.09
N ILE A 48 13.04 8.93 -13.36
CA ILE A 48 12.15 7.80 -13.16
C ILE A 48 12.67 6.97 -12.01
N TYR A 49 11.79 6.72 -11.05
CA TYR A 49 12.05 5.88 -9.90
C TYR A 49 11.13 4.67 -9.95
N SER A 50 11.67 3.50 -9.66
CA SER A 50 10.91 2.26 -9.51
C SER A 50 10.95 1.83 -8.05
N MET A 51 9.79 1.76 -7.42
CA MET A 51 9.62 1.31 -6.04
C MET A 51 8.58 0.20 -6.01
N ILE A 52 9.00 -1.01 -5.70
CA ILE A 52 8.13 -2.18 -5.60
C ILE A 52 7.93 -2.49 -4.13
N VAL A 53 6.68 -2.46 -3.69
CA VAL A 53 6.31 -2.69 -2.30
C VAL A 53 5.88 -4.14 -2.15
N PRO A 54 6.48 -4.92 -1.21
CA PRO A 54 6.03 -6.27 -0.95
C PRO A 54 4.61 -6.30 -0.39
N THR A 55 3.91 -7.41 -0.55
CA THR A 55 2.65 -7.63 0.14
C THR A 55 2.90 -7.98 1.61
N SER A 56 1.85 -7.92 2.43
CA SER A 56 1.96 -8.32 3.82
C SER A 56 2.38 -9.81 3.96
N ALA A 57 2.04 -10.66 2.99
CA ALA A 57 2.45 -12.06 2.98
C ALA A 57 3.98 -12.25 2.85
N GLY A 58 4.66 -11.36 2.12
CA GLY A 58 6.11 -11.41 1.95
C GLY A 58 6.88 -11.21 3.26
N LEU A 59 6.25 -10.55 4.26
CA LEU A 59 6.89 -10.25 5.55
C LEU A 59 6.34 -11.08 6.71
N TYR A 60 5.06 -11.47 6.67
CA TYR A 60 4.34 -12.03 7.82
C TYR A 60 3.78 -13.43 7.58
N CYS A 61 4.15 -14.10 6.47
CA CYS A 61 3.69 -15.46 6.27
C CYS A 61 4.29 -16.39 7.35
N PRO A 62 3.45 -17.07 8.13
CA PRO A 62 3.95 -18.02 9.13
C PRO A 62 4.59 -19.24 8.45
N GLU A 63 5.51 -19.90 9.14
CA GLU A 63 6.27 -21.02 8.59
C GLU A 63 5.37 -22.13 8.04
N GLU A 64 4.28 -22.43 8.76
CA GLU A 64 3.32 -23.48 8.42
C GLU A 64 2.52 -23.17 7.14
N ALA A 65 2.53 -21.94 6.67
CA ALA A 65 1.82 -21.52 5.47
C ALA A 65 2.75 -21.28 4.27
N LYS A 66 4.04 -21.36 4.44
CA LYS A 66 5.03 -21.12 3.37
C LYS A 66 4.88 -22.05 2.16
N GLU A 67 4.34 -23.24 2.34
CA GLU A 67 4.06 -24.15 1.22
C GLU A 67 2.99 -23.62 0.26
N TRP A 68 2.16 -22.65 0.71
CA TRP A 68 1.04 -22.10 -0.07
C TRP A 68 1.36 -20.78 -0.75
N ILE A 69 2.55 -20.23 -0.51
CA ILE A 69 3.02 -18.98 -1.11
C ILE A 69 4.36 -19.17 -1.80
N ARG A 70 4.72 -18.17 -2.59
CA ARG A 70 6.08 -18.00 -3.12
C ARG A 70 6.75 -16.84 -2.38
N ASP A 71 8.06 -16.89 -2.31
CA ASP A 71 8.85 -15.77 -1.81
C ASP A 71 8.79 -14.60 -2.79
N GLU A 72 8.47 -13.42 -2.29
CA GLU A 72 8.37 -12.20 -3.11
C GLU A 72 9.74 -11.56 -3.40
N GLU A 73 10.69 -11.68 -2.49
CA GLU A 73 11.98 -11.01 -2.61
C GLU A 73 12.73 -11.41 -3.91
N PRO A 74 12.79 -12.71 -4.31
CA PRO A 74 13.38 -13.09 -5.60
C PRO A 74 12.67 -12.49 -6.80
N VAL A 75 11.35 -12.33 -6.74
CA VAL A 75 10.56 -11.74 -7.85
C VAL A 75 10.83 -10.24 -7.96
N ILE A 76 10.86 -9.53 -6.84
CA ILE A 76 11.20 -8.10 -6.78
C ILE A 76 12.62 -7.90 -7.33
N ASN A 77 13.58 -8.70 -6.88
CA ASN A 77 14.95 -8.66 -7.37
C ASN A 77 15.04 -8.94 -8.88
N ASN A 78 14.28 -9.91 -9.38
CA ASN A 78 14.22 -10.19 -10.82
C ASN A 78 13.68 -8.98 -11.60
N MET A 79 12.63 -8.32 -11.11
CA MET A 79 12.11 -7.11 -11.74
C MET A 79 13.16 -5.99 -11.76
N TYR A 80 13.85 -5.76 -10.65
CA TYR A 80 14.90 -4.74 -10.57
C TYR A 80 16.09 -5.02 -11.49
N GLN A 81 16.51 -6.29 -11.62
CA GLN A 81 17.60 -6.70 -12.51
C GLN A 81 17.30 -6.45 -14.00
N HIS A 82 16.02 -6.39 -14.38
CA HIS A 82 15.59 -6.10 -15.76
C HIS A 82 15.31 -4.62 -16.01
N LEU A 83 15.50 -3.76 -15.01
CA LEU A 83 15.46 -2.31 -15.21
C LEU A 83 16.77 -1.86 -15.86
N GLU A 84 16.65 -1.00 -16.86
CA GLU A 84 17.81 -0.49 -17.58
C GLU A 84 18.34 0.80 -16.96
N LYS A 85 19.56 1.16 -17.31
CA LYS A 85 20.21 2.39 -16.86
C LYS A 85 19.34 3.63 -17.13
N GLY A 86 19.19 4.48 -16.11
CA GLY A 86 18.34 5.67 -16.16
C GLY A 86 17.02 5.52 -15.43
N VAL A 87 16.74 4.33 -14.88
CA VAL A 87 15.70 4.10 -13.87
C VAL A 87 16.38 3.95 -12.51
N GLU A 88 15.98 4.76 -11.55
CA GLU A 88 16.48 4.73 -10.18
C GLU A 88 15.66 3.72 -9.35
N ILE A 89 16.33 2.74 -8.77
CA ILE A 89 15.68 1.73 -7.92
C ILE A 89 15.56 2.26 -6.50
N VAL A 90 14.35 2.21 -5.96
CA VAL A 90 14.04 2.45 -4.55
C VAL A 90 13.63 1.13 -3.92
N ASP A 91 14.60 0.39 -3.39
CA ASP A 91 14.35 -0.91 -2.77
C ASP A 91 13.88 -0.72 -1.33
N VAL A 92 12.58 -0.88 -1.12
CA VAL A 92 11.94 -0.72 0.20
C VAL A 92 11.78 -2.05 0.96
N TYR A 93 12.09 -3.18 0.33
CA TYR A 93 11.95 -4.49 0.98
C TYR A 93 12.82 -4.60 2.24
N PRO A 94 14.12 -4.24 2.22
CA PRO A 94 14.97 -4.34 3.41
C PRO A 94 14.50 -3.47 4.57
N VAL A 95 14.09 -2.23 4.32
CA VAL A 95 13.64 -1.32 5.39
C VAL A 95 12.31 -1.80 5.97
N LEU A 96 11.36 -2.24 5.16
CA LEU A 96 10.10 -2.78 5.68
C LEU A 96 10.34 -4.07 6.48
N LYS A 97 11.24 -4.93 6.03
CA LYS A 97 11.64 -6.15 6.76
C LYS A 97 12.30 -5.84 8.12
N GLN A 98 13.10 -4.77 8.19
CA GLN A 98 13.72 -4.30 9.43
C GLN A 98 12.67 -3.82 10.46
N HIS A 99 11.59 -3.21 10.00
CA HIS A 99 10.51 -2.66 10.82
C HIS A 99 9.30 -3.61 10.95
N LYS A 100 9.44 -4.89 10.61
CA LYS A 100 8.33 -5.86 10.62
C LYS A 100 7.66 -6.07 11.98
N ASP A 101 8.36 -5.77 13.08
CA ASP A 101 7.83 -5.89 14.43
C ASP A 101 7.00 -4.67 14.86
N GLU A 102 6.90 -3.66 13.99
CA GLU A 102 6.01 -2.52 14.13
C GLU A 102 4.75 -2.72 13.29
N ASP A 103 3.72 -1.89 13.52
CA ASP A 103 2.44 -1.99 12.80
C ASP A 103 2.55 -1.37 11.38
N ILE A 104 3.47 -1.87 10.55
CA ILE A 104 3.72 -1.38 9.19
C ILE A 104 2.76 -1.94 8.13
N TYR A 105 1.99 -2.97 8.46
CA TYR A 105 0.90 -3.52 7.65
C TYR A 105 -0.33 -3.76 8.51
N SER A 106 -1.50 -3.44 7.97
CA SER A 106 -2.76 -3.84 8.59
C SER A 106 -2.87 -5.36 8.72
N ARG A 107 -3.50 -5.82 9.80
CA ARG A 107 -3.76 -7.24 10.02
C ARG A 107 -5.05 -7.72 9.37
N THR A 108 -6.02 -6.83 9.22
CA THR A 108 -7.35 -7.11 8.69
C THR A 108 -7.62 -6.48 7.32
N ASP A 109 -6.61 -5.77 6.77
CA ASP A 109 -6.65 -5.16 5.45
C ASP A 109 -5.45 -5.61 4.60
N HIS A 110 -5.57 -5.52 3.27
CA HIS A 110 -4.50 -5.93 2.35
C HIS A 110 -3.42 -4.84 2.16
N HIS A 111 -3.65 -3.65 2.65
CA HIS A 111 -2.69 -2.56 2.52
C HIS A 111 -1.63 -2.53 3.61
N TRP A 112 -0.50 -1.92 3.31
CA TRP A 112 0.41 -1.43 4.33
C TRP A 112 -0.25 -0.35 5.18
N SER A 113 0.28 -0.10 6.37
CA SER A 113 -0.18 1.01 7.21
C SER A 113 0.44 2.33 6.75
N PRO A 114 -0.08 3.48 7.22
CA PRO A 114 0.59 4.77 7.03
C PRO A 114 2.02 4.81 7.57
N LEU A 115 2.35 4.05 8.62
CA LEU A 115 3.71 3.92 9.13
C LEU A 115 4.63 3.20 8.14
N GLY A 116 4.17 2.10 7.55
CA GLY A 116 4.91 1.39 6.52
C GLY A 116 5.16 2.28 5.29
N ALA A 117 4.12 3.02 4.86
CA ALA A 117 4.24 3.99 3.78
C ALA A 117 5.23 5.12 4.12
N TYR A 118 5.29 5.57 5.38
CA TYR A 118 6.27 6.57 5.83
C TYR A 118 7.71 6.06 5.70
N TYR A 119 8.00 4.83 6.10
CA TYR A 119 9.34 4.26 5.94
C TYR A 119 9.74 4.17 4.46
N ALA A 120 8.84 3.71 3.61
CA ALA A 120 9.09 3.67 2.17
C ALA A 120 9.27 5.06 1.56
N ALA A 121 8.50 6.06 2.00
CA ALA A 121 8.65 7.44 1.57
C ALA A 121 10.01 8.03 1.96
N ARG A 122 10.56 7.64 3.11
CA ARG A 122 11.93 8.04 3.52
C ARG A 122 13.00 7.47 2.59
N GLU A 123 12.88 6.19 2.22
CA GLU A 123 13.81 5.56 1.26
C GLU A 123 13.74 6.26 -0.10
N PHE A 124 12.52 6.53 -0.57
CA PHE A 124 12.33 7.31 -1.80
C PHE A 124 12.97 8.69 -1.69
N ALA A 125 12.73 9.41 -0.60
CA ALA A 125 13.24 10.76 -0.40
C ALA A 125 14.77 10.80 -0.36
N GLN A 126 15.40 9.82 0.30
CA GLN A 126 16.85 9.68 0.30
C GLN A 126 17.38 9.49 -1.13
N LYS A 127 16.78 8.60 -1.91
CA LYS A 127 17.15 8.34 -3.30
C LYS A 127 16.92 9.57 -4.19
N ALA A 128 15.79 10.24 -4.01
CA ALA A 128 15.42 11.42 -4.77
C ALA A 128 16.13 12.71 -4.31
N GLN A 129 16.86 12.67 -3.19
CA GLN A 129 17.52 13.82 -2.55
C GLN A 129 16.53 14.93 -2.17
N VAL A 130 15.35 14.54 -1.68
CA VAL A 130 14.34 15.45 -1.15
C VAL A 130 14.16 15.25 0.35
N LYS A 131 13.68 16.27 1.05
CA LYS A 131 13.44 16.20 2.50
C LYS A 131 12.08 15.56 2.78
N VAL A 132 12.03 14.67 3.77
CA VAL A 132 10.81 14.18 4.40
C VAL A 132 10.81 14.64 5.86
N PRO A 133 9.70 15.19 6.37
CA PRO A 133 9.57 15.54 7.77
C PRO A 133 9.75 14.30 8.67
N ASN A 134 10.23 14.51 9.91
CA ASN A 134 10.26 13.43 10.89
C ASN A 134 8.83 13.08 11.33
N LEU A 135 8.62 11.83 11.77
CA LEU A 135 7.29 11.39 12.18
C LEU A 135 6.71 12.28 13.31
N ASN A 136 7.55 12.79 14.19
CA ASN A 136 7.16 13.70 15.27
C ASN A 136 6.65 15.07 14.79
N ASP A 137 6.88 15.42 13.53
CA ASP A 137 6.38 16.66 12.92
C ASP A 137 4.92 16.51 12.46
N PHE A 138 4.37 15.31 12.58
CA PHE A 138 2.99 15.01 12.25
C PHE A 138 2.12 14.92 13.51
N GLU A 139 0.82 15.20 13.35
CA GLU A 139 -0.22 14.88 14.31
C GLU A 139 -0.68 13.44 14.08
N GLU A 140 -0.51 12.58 15.08
CA GLU A 140 -1.04 11.22 15.02
C GLU A 140 -2.54 11.22 15.31
N ARG A 141 -3.29 10.50 14.48
CA ARG A 141 -4.73 10.26 14.66
C ARG A 141 -5.02 8.77 14.55
N THR A 142 -6.05 8.35 15.28
CA THR A 142 -6.46 6.94 15.34
C THR A 142 -7.94 6.81 15.02
N ILE A 143 -8.27 5.81 14.20
CA ILE A 143 -9.62 5.27 14.04
C ILE A 143 -9.62 3.90 14.73
N HIS A 144 -10.48 3.74 15.74
CA HIS A 144 -10.58 2.50 16.51
C HIS A 144 -11.51 1.51 15.83
N ASN A 145 -11.37 0.23 16.20
CA ASN A 145 -12.23 -0.87 15.75
C ASN A 145 -12.27 -1.03 14.21
N PHE A 146 -11.17 -0.76 13.55
CA PHE A 146 -11.04 -0.96 12.11
C PHE A 146 -11.02 -2.44 11.76
N VAL A 147 -11.84 -2.84 10.80
CA VAL A 147 -11.78 -4.15 10.14
C VAL A 147 -11.80 -3.89 8.63
N GLY A 148 -10.69 -4.19 7.99
CA GLY A 148 -10.48 -3.89 6.57
C GLY A 148 -11.00 -4.96 5.61
N SER A 149 -10.54 -4.85 4.38
CA SER A 149 -10.99 -5.63 3.22
C SER A 149 -10.80 -7.14 3.34
N MET A 150 -9.85 -7.60 4.17
CA MET A 150 -9.55 -9.03 4.30
C MET A 150 -10.70 -9.81 4.91
N TYR A 151 -11.55 -9.18 5.74
CA TYR A 151 -12.81 -9.80 6.14
C TYR A 151 -13.75 -9.99 4.95
N HIS A 152 -13.83 -8.99 4.07
CA HIS A 152 -14.69 -9.12 2.87
C HIS A 152 -14.24 -10.25 1.96
N TYR A 153 -12.94 -10.44 1.77
CA TYR A 153 -12.38 -11.50 0.94
C TYR A 153 -12.46 -12.87 1.60
N SER A 154 -12.13 -12.99 2.89
CA SER A 154 -12.08 -14.27 3.60
C SER A 154 -13.44 -14.77 4.05
N LYS A 155 -14.36 -13.85 4.39
CA LYS A 155 -15.61 -14.12 5.10
C LYS A 155 -15.41 -14.85 6.44
N ASP A 156 -14.20 -14.76 6.99
CA ASP A 156 -13.83 -15.43 8.22
C ASP A 156 -14.20 -14.59 9.44
N ILE A 157 -15.03 -15.15 10.30
CA ILE A 157 -15.56 -14.47 11.48
C ILE A 157 -14.43 -14.10 12.48
N THR A 158 -13.32 -14.83 12.48
CA THR A 158 -12.20 -14.52 13.37
C THR A 158 -11.52 -13.22 12.97
N VAL A 159 -11.42 -12.90 11.67
CA VAL A 159 -10.94 -11.62 11.17
C VAL A 159 -11.89 -10.49 11.60
N LYS A 160 -13.21 -10.69 11.43
CA LYS A 160 -14.22 -9.72 11.86
C LYS A 160 -14.14 -9.39 13.34
N ASN A 161 -13.90 -10.42 14.15
CA ASN A 161 -13.86 -10.31 15.62
C ASN A 161 -12.48 -9.89 16.15
N SER A 162 -11.54 -9.51 15.27
CA SER A 162 -10.19 -9.07 15.63
C SER A 162 -9.89 -7.68 15.08
N PRO A 163 -10.69 -6.67 15.45
CA PRO A 163 -10.49 -5.31 14.97
C PRO A 163 -9.12 -4.77 15.42
N GLU A 164 -8.61 -3.79 14.69
CA GLU A 164 -7.35 -3.13 14.96
C GLU A 164 -7.51 -1.61 15.04
N LYS A 165 -6.43 -0.92 15.37
CA LYS A 165 -6.34 0.53 15.27
C LYS A 165 -5.82 0.88 13.88
N PHE A 166 -6.45 1.83 13.21
CA PHE A 166 -5.90 2.46 12.02
C PHE A 166 -5.29 3.80 12.44
N ILE A 167 -3.96 3.86 12.46
CA ILE A 167 -3.19 5.05 12.84
C ILE A 167 -2.74 5.76 11.58
N TYR A 168 -2.95 7.08 11.51
CA TYR A 168 -2.51 7.91 10.39
C TYR A 168 -1.96 9.24 10.87
N TYR A 169 -1.21 9.91 10.00
CA TYR A 169 -0.38 11.05 10.34
C TYR A 169 -0.76 12.26 9.49
N ILE A 170 -1.02 13.39 10.12
CA ILE A 170 -1.34 14.66 9.46
C ILE A 170 -0.20 15.63 9.69
N PRO A 171 0.39 16.25 8.65
CA PRO A 171 1.39 17.29 8.85
C PRO A 171 0.81 18.47 9.65
N LYS A 172 1.50 18.89 10.71
CA LYS A 172 1.00 19.92 11.66
C LYS A 172 0.73 21.28 11.02
N ASP A 173 1.53 21.63 10.01
CA ASP A 173 1.49 22.96 9.38
C ASP A 173 0.91 22.95 7.96
N SER A 174 0.05 21.94 7.65
CA SER A 174 -0.44 21.78 6.29
C SER A 174 -1.92 22.12 6.14
N ASN A 175 -2.23 22.95 5.13
CA ASN A 175 -3.59 23.25 4.67
C ASN A 175 -3.82 22.59 3.30
N TYR A 176 -3.61 21.26 3.21
CA TYR A 176 -3.84 20.55 1.97
C TYR A 176 -5.34 20.49 1.65
N VAL A 177 -5.67 20.77 0.41
CA VAL A 177 -7.00 20.58 -0.16
C VAL A 177 -6.93 19.62 -1.33
N THR A 178 -8.02 18.93 -1.60
CA THR A 178 -8.17 18.10 -2.78
C THR A 178 -9.15 18.76 -3.73
N THR A 179 -8.79 18.82 -5.00
CA THR A 179 -9.72 19.23 -6.07
C THR A 179 -10.24 17.97 -6.76
N TYR A 180 -11.55 17.86 -6.83
CA TYR A 180 -12.26 16.74 -7.42
C TYR A 180 -12.84 17.14 -8.77
N VAL A 181 -12.79 16.19 -9.71
CA VAL A 181 -13.53 16.24 -10.97
C VAL A 181 -14.27 14.93 -11.09
N GLY A 182 -15.56 14.93 -10.96
CA GLY A 182 -16.39 13.74 -11.11
C GLY A 182 -16.48 13.32 -12.57
N HIS A 183 -16.37 12.01 -12.81
CA HIS A 183 -16.54 11.43 -14.13
C HIS A 183 -17.91 10.76 -14.21
N ASN A 184 -18.85 11.36 -14.93
CA ASN A 184 -20.14 10.73 -15.20
C ASN A 184 -19.94 9.62 -16.21
N MET A 185 -20.14 8.37 -15.78
CA MET A 185 -19.94 7.20 -16.63
C MET A 185 -21.18 6.94 -17.48
N GLY A 186 -21.00 6.90 -18.78
CA GLY A 186 -22.01 6.48 -19.74
C GLY A 186 -22.06 4.96 -19.91
N LYS A 187 -22.77 4.51 -20.95
CA LYS A 187 -22.82 3.09 -21.33
C LYS A 187 -21.41 2.57 -21.62
N ASN A 188 -21.16 1.31 -21.31
CA ASN A 188 -19.88 0.62 -21.51
C ASN A 188 -18.70 1.21 -20.72
N ARG A 189 -18.94 1.89 -19.59
CA ARG A 189 -17.91 2.51 -18.75
C ARG A 189 -17.03 3.55 -19.47
N VAL A 190 -17.58 4.22 -20.46
CA VAL A 190 -16.92 5.35 -21.11
C VAL A 190 -17.34 6.63 -20.38
N VAL A 191 -16.39 7.54 -20.12
CA VAL A 191 -16.69 8.84 -19.53
C VAL A 191 -17.56 9.64 -20.49
N ALA A 192 -18.79 9.95 -20.08
CA ALA A 192 -19.76 10.70 -20.88
C ALA A 192 -19.62 12.21 -20.67
N SER A 193 -19.31 12.64 -19.43
CA SER A 193 -19.07 14.04 -19.09
C SER A 193 -18.25 14.16 -17.82
N LEU A 194 -17.68 15.35 -17.57
CA LEU A 194 -17.03 15.73 -16.32
C LEU A 194 -17.96 16.67 -15.55
N THR A 195 -17.85 16.64 -14.23
CA THR A 195 -18.44 17.68 -13.37
C THR A 195 -17.55 18.90 -13.33
N ASP A 196 -18.09 20.04 -12.91
CA ASP A 196 -17.27 21.19 -12.57
C ASP A 196 -16.33 20.82 -11.40
N PRO A 197 -15.07 21.29 -11.42
CA PRO A 197 -14.16 21.06 -10.32
C PRO A 197 -14.68 21.67 -9.01
N PHE A 198 -14.55 20.91 -7.91
CA PHE A 198 -14.82 21.42 -6.58
C PHE A 198 -13.69 21.03 -5.62
N THR A 199 -13.47 21.81 -4.56
CA THR A 199 -12.42 21.56 -3.58
C THR A 199 -13.00 21.10 -2.25
N GLY A 200 -12.27 20.23 -1.57
CA GLY A 200 -12.59 19.72 -0.25
C GLY A 200 -11.33 19.45 0.58
N PRO A 201 -11.48 19.04 1.84
CA PRO A 201 -10.35 18.73 2.69
C PRO A 201 -9.57 17.52 2.14
N PHE A 202 -8.24 17.56 2.24
CA PHE A 202 -7.40 16.43 1.85
C PHE A 202 -7.57 15.24 2.80
N PHE A 203 -7.70 15.50 4.11
CA PHE A 203 -7.88 14.47 5.13
C PHE A 203 -9.33 14.40 5.56
N ILE A 204 -9.94 13.23 5.44
CA ILE A 204 -11.30 12.95 5.89
C ILE A 204 -11.26 12.20 7.22
N LYS A 205 -12.04 12.67 8.20
CA LYS A 205 -12.17 11.98 9.48
C LYS A 205 -13.29 10.94 9.40
N TYR A 206 -12.92 9.68 9.42
CA TYR A 206 -13.88 8.59 9.55
C TYR A 206 -14.17 8.28 11.03
N LYS A 207 -15.38 7.77 11.30
CA LYS A 207 -15.77 7.31 12.63
C LYS A 207 -15.11 5.96 12.95
N ASP A 208 -15.03 5.65 14.23
CA ASP A 208 -14.59 4.34 14.71
C ASP A 208 -15.43 3.21 14.10
N GLY A 209 -14.77 2.10 13.78
CA GLY A 209 -15.40 0.95 13.12
C GLY A 209 -15.67 1.13 11.63
N SER A 210 -15.24 2.24 11.02
CA SER A 210 -15.37 2.39 9.57
C SER A 210 -14.43 1.44 8.82
N SER A 211 -14.96 0.70 7.86
CA SER A 211 -14.16 -0.10 6.92
C SER A 211 -13.41 0.76 5.89
N SER A 212 -13.79 2.03 5.74
CA SER A 212 -13.18 3.00 4.82
C SER A 212 -12.04 3.79 5.47
N ALA A 213 -11.50 3.35 6.62
CA ALA A 213 -10.44 4.09 7.31
C ALA A 213 -9.23 4.38 6.42
N TYR A 214 -8.89 3.48 5.49
CA TYR A 214 -7.80 3.70 4.55
C TYR A 214 -8.07 4.84 3.55
N CYS A 215 -9.32 5.22 3.35
CA CYS A 215 -9.73 6.34 2.50
C CYS A 215 -9.61 7.72 3.20
N THR A 216 -8.94 7.80 4.35
CA THR A 216 -8.73 9.06 5.10
C THR A 216 -7.98 10.12 4.27
N PHE A 217 -7.21 9.71 3.27
CA PHE A 217 -6.37 10.58 2.47
C PHE A 217 -7.07 11.04 1.18
N MET A 218 -6.53 12.11 0.58
CA MET A 218 -6.93 12.64 -0.73
C MET A 218 -8.43 12.95 -0.87
N GLY A 219 -9.09 13.26 0.27
CA GLY A 219 -10.49 13.63 0.30
C GLY A 219 -11.47 12.49 0.43
N GLY A 220 -11.00 11.29 0.68
CA GLY A 220 -11.83 10.14 0.94
C GLY A 220 -12.26 9.35 -0.28
N ASP A 221 -13.18 8.43 -0.05
CA ASP A 221 -13.85 7.64 -1.07
C ASP A 221 -15.14 8.37 -1.47
N LEU A 222 -15.26 8.74 -2.74
CA LEU A 222 -16.39 9.52 -3.30
C LEU A 222 -17.42 8.60 -3.95
#